data_4a6c015d660c32219d4f200ad5c26147
#
_entry.id   4a6c015d660c32219d4f200ad5c26147
#
_cell.length_a   1.000
_cell.length_b   1.000
_cell.length_c   1.000
_cell.angle_alpha   90.00
_cell.angle_beta   90.00
_cell.angle_gamma   90.00
#
_symmetry.space_group_name_H-M   'P 1'
#
loop_
_entity.id
_entity.type
_entity.pdbx_description
1 polymer ?
#
loop_
_entity_poly.entity_id
_entity_poly.type
_entity_poly.pdbx_seq_one_letter_code
_entity_poly.pdbx_strand_id
1 'polypeptide(L)'
;MNLETFQNRVFPVKNKLFRFAFRLLGSSDEAKDVVQEVFIKVWNGREQLEEIQNVEAWCMRITKNLSLDRLRQQQRRPTDSIEKGLHVQNETQSPHDTAEMTESMKHVGELMALLPERQRQVMHLRDIEGYSYTEIVEILEIDMSQVKVNLFRARNAVRERLQKINAYGL
;
A
#
# COMPACT_ATOMS: atom_id res chain seq x y z
N MET A 1 -13.30 -19.99 13.63
CA MET A 1 -12.89 -20.20 12.23
C MET A 1 -11.78 -21.23 12.18
N ASN A 2 -11.90 -22.19 11.30
CA ASN A 2 -10.86 -23.21 11.11
C ASN A 2 -9.78 -22.73 10.13
N LEU A 3 -8.70 -23.50 10.00
CA LEU A 3 -7.57 -23.18 9.11
C LEU A 3 -7.99 -23.06 7.65
N GLU A 4 -8.88 -23.92 7.19
CA GLU A 4 -9.38 -23.93 5.82
C GLU A 4 -10.12 -22.63 5.48
N THR A 5 -11.03 -22.20 6.35
CA THR A 5 -11.76 -20.94 6.18
C THR A 5 -10.80 -19.73 6.17
N PHE A 6 -9.80 -19.74 7.05
CA PHE A 6 -8.76 -18.74 7.07
C PHE A 6 -7.99 -18.69 5.74
N GLN A 7 -7.55 -19.86 5.25
CA GLN A 7 -6.86 -19.95 3.96
C GLN A 7 -7.72 -19.42 2.81
N ASN A 8 -8.99 -19.76 2.78
CA ASN A 8 -9.88 -19.36 1.69
C ASN A 8 -10.27 -17.88 1.72
N ARG A 9 -10.34 -17.25 2.89
CA ARG A 9 -10.78 -15.86 3.04
C ARG A 9 -9.63 -14.86 3.14
N VAL A 10 -8.50 -15.25 3.68
CA VAL A 10 -7.39 -14.34 3.99
C VAL A 10 -6.24 -14.48 3.00
N PHE A 11 -5.86 -15.70 2.65
CA PHE A 11 -4.73 -15.93 1.73
C PHE A 11 -4.89 -15.25 0.37
N PRO A 12 -6.09 -15.20 -0.26
CA PRO A 12 -6.25 -14.54 -1.56
C PRO A 12 -5.92 -13.05 -1.55
N VAL A 13 -5.92 -12.41 -0.37
CA VAL A 13 -5.62 -10.98 -0.20
C VAL A 13 -4.12 -10.70 -0.11
N LYS A 14 -3.30 -11.72 0.05
CA LYS A 14 -1.86 -11.62 0.29
C LYS A 14 -1.15 -10.63 -0.64
N ASN A 15 -1.36 -10.75 -1.94
CA ASN A 15 -0.67 -9.91 -2.92
C ASN A 15 -1.10 -8.45 -2.83
N LYS A 16 -2.36 -8.17 -2.55
CA LYS A 16 -2.87 -6.81 -2.34
C LYS A 16 -2.26 -6.19 -1.09
N LEU A 17 -2.16 -6.95 -0.01
CA LEU A 17 -1.52 -6.50 1.23
C LEU A 17 -0.04 -6.16 0.98
N PHE A 18 0.66 -7.02 0.27
CA PHE A 18 2.06 -6.81 -0.08
C PHE A 18 2.25 -5.54 -0.92
N ARG A 19 1.46 -5.37 -1.98
CA ARG A 19 1.57 -4.19 -2.85
C ARG A 19 1.33 -2.90 -2.08
N PHE A 20 0.34 -2.90 -1.19
CA PHE A 20 0.04 -1.72 -0.39
C PHE A 20 1.15 -1.42 0.63
N ALA A 21 1.61 -2.42 1.37
CA ALA A 21 2.73 -2.28 2.30
C ALA A 21 4.00 -1.79 1.57
N PHE A 22 4.30 -2.37 0.40
CA PHE A 22 5.43 -1.94 -0.43
C PHE A 22 5.29 -0.49 -0.88
N ARG A 23 4.09 -0.07 -1.28
CA ARG A 23 3.82 1.32 -1.66
C ARG A 23 4.13 2.30 -0.53
N LEU A 24 3.80 1.91 0.70
CA LEU A 24 4.00 2.77 1.87
C LEU A 24 5.45 2.73 2.38
N LEU A 25 6.09 1.57 2.36
CA LEU A 25 7.41 1.36 2.98
C LEU A 25 8.58 1.52 2.02
N GLY A 26 8.37 1.24 0.73
CA GLY A 26 9.43 1.26 -0.26
C GLY A 26 10.46 0.13 -0.14
N SER A 27 10.25 -0.83 0.75
CA SER A 27 11.13 -1.97 0.99
C SER A 27 10.36 -3.28 0.83
N SER A 28 10.84 -4.15 -0.06
CA SER A 28 10.26 -5.47 -0.29
C SER A 28 10.32 -6.35 0.96
N ASP A 29 11.45 -6.37 1.66
CA ASP A 29 11.63 -7.17 2.87
C ASP A 29 10.72 -6.70 4.01
N GLU A 30 10.63 -5.40 4.23
CA GLU A 30 9.72 -4.85 5.24
C GLU A 30 8.25 -5.10 4.89
N ALA A 31 7.89 -5.01 3.61
CA ALA A 31 6.53 -5.31 3.15
C ALA A 31 6.16 -6.78 3.41
N LYS A 32 7.08 -7.71 3.14
CA LYS A 32 6.88 -9.14 3.44
C LYS A 32 6.68 -9.37 4.94
N ASP A 33 7.49 -8.72 5.77
CA ASP A 33 7.37 -8.82 7.23
C ASP A 33 6.02 -8.29 7.73
N VAL A 34 5.54 -7.18 7.16
CA VAL A 34 4.21 -6.64 7.49
C VAL A 34 3.12 -7.63 7.13
N VAL A 35 3.17 -8.24 5.94
CA VAL A 35 2.17 -9.23 5.52
C VAL A 35 2.14 -10.43 6.47
N GLN A 36 3.29 -10.95 6.87
CA GLN A 36 3.37 -12.02 7.85
C GLN A 36 2.76 -11.62 9.18
N GLU A 37 3.06 -10.42 9.65
CA GLU A 37 2.52 -9.90 10.91
C GLU A 37 1.00 -9.71 10.83
N VAL A 38 0.48 -9.25 9.69
CA VAL A 38 -0.97 -9.17 9.45
C VAL A 38 -1.60 -10.56 9.58
N PHE A 39 -1.03 -11.58 8.94
CA PHE A 39 -1.57 -12.94 9.01
C PHE A 39 -1.56 -13.50 10.44
N ILE A 40 -0.51 -13.23 11.20
CA ILE A 40 -0.42 -13.65 12.62
C ILE A 40 -1.53 -12.95 13.43
N LYS A 41 -1.71 -11.64 13.26
CA LYS A 41 -2.75 -10.88 13.97
C LYS A 41 -4.15 -11.36 13.60
N VAL A 42 -4.41 -11.59 12.32
CA VAL A 42 -5.70 -12.10 11.84
C VAL A 42 -5.98 -13.49 12.40
N TRP A 43 -4.98 -14.36 12.39
CA TRP A 43 -5.12 -15.72 12.95
C TRP A 43 -5.39 -15.70 14.46
N ASN A 44 -4.67 -14.87 15.19
CA ASN A 44 -4.87 -14.74 16.64
C ASN A 44 -6.25 -14.15 16.98
N GLY A 45 -6.78 -13.25 16.14
CA GLY A 45 -8.12 -12.67 16.27
C GLY A 45 -9.21 -13.39 15.49
N ARG A 46 -9.00 -14.63 15.07
CA ARG A 46 -9.90 -15.34 14.14
C ARG A 46 -11.33 -15.54 14.67
N GLU A 47 -11.53 -15.51 15.97
CA GLU A 47 -12.86 -15.59 16.57
C GLU A 47 -13.71 -14.35 16.24
N GLN A 48 -13.07 -13.19 16.12
CA GLN A 48 -13.74 -11.94 15.75
C GLN A 48 -14.05 -11.85 14.25
N LEU A 49 -13.39 -12.69 13.43
CA LEU A 49 -13.59 -12.67 11.98
C LEU A 49 -15.02 -13.04 11.54
N GLU A 50 -15.73 -13.80 12.35
CA GLU A 50 -17.11 -14.17 12.05
C GLU A 50 -18.06 -12.95 12.07
N GLU A 51 -17.70 -11.93 12.84
CA GLU A 51 -18.47 -10.68 12.96
C GLU A 51 -18.06 -9.63 11.91
N ILE A 52 -16.91 -9.83 11.25
CA ILE A 52 -16.37 -8.87 10.27
C ILE A 52 -16.97 -9.14 8.90
N GLN A 53 -17.71 -8.17 8.37
CA GLN A 53 -18.37 -8.27 7.07
C GLN A 53 -17.37 -8.24 5.91
N ASN A 54 -16.39 -7.34 5.98
CA ASN A 54 -15.37 -7.19 4.93
C ASN A 54 -13.98 -7.51 5.49
N VAL A 55 -13.61 -8.78 5.41
CA VAL A 55 -12.30 -9.28 5.90
C VAL A 55 -11.15 -8.64 5.13
N GLU A 56 -11.31 -8.45 3.82
CA GLU A 56 -10.27 -7.84 2.97
C GLU A 56 -9.97 -6.41 3.41
N ALA A 57 -11.00 -5.57 3.60
CA ALA A 57 -10.84 -4.20 4.07
C ALA A 57 -10.20 -4.15 5.47
N TRP A 58 -10.57 -5.08 6.32
CA TRP A 58 -9.99 -5.18 7.67
C TRP A 58 -8.50 -5.53 7.62
N CYS A 59 -8.12 -6.51 6.80
CA CYS A 59 -6.70 -6.85 6.59
C CYS A 59 -5.91 -5.67 6.02
N MET A 60 -6.48 -4.93 5.06
CA MET A 60 -5.86 -3.74 4.49
C MET A 60 -5.66 -2.64 5.54
N ARG A 61 -6.62 -2.46 6.44
CA ARG A 61 -6.50 -1.50 7.54
C ARG A 61 -5.36 -1.87 8.50
N ILE A 62 -5.25 -3.15 8.86
CA ILE A 62 -4.14 -3.63 9.69
C ILE A 62 -2.81 -3.39 8.97
N THR A 63 -2.74 -3.70 7.68
CA THR A 63 -1.54 -3.47 6.86
C THR A 63 -1.14 -2.00 6.87
N LYS A 64 -2.09 -1.10 6.69
CA LYS A 64 -1.85 0.35 6.79
C LYS A 64 -1.26 0.72 8.14
N ASN A 65 -1.89 0.29 9.21
CA ASN A 65 -1.48 0.65 10.57
C ASN A 65 -0.06 0.16 10.88
N LEU A 66 0.26 -1.09 10.56
CA LEU A 66 1.58 -1.66 10.77
C LEU A 66 2.64 -0.96 9.92
N SER A 67 2.33 -0.64 8.68
CA SER A 67 3.24 0.07 7.78
C SER A 67 3.54 1.48 8.28
N LEU A 68 2.52 2.21 8.72
CA LEU A 68 2.70 3.55 9.27
C LEU A 68 3.48 3.53 10.58
N ASP A 69 3.26 2.55 11.44
CA ASP A 69 4.02 2.39 12.69
C ASP A 69 5.51 2.15 12.38
N ARG A 70 5.83 1.34 11.40
CA ARG A 70 7.23 1.14 10.96
C ARG A 70 7.86 2.40 10.42
N LEU A 71 7.14 3.19 9.62
CA LEU A 71 7.63 4.48 9.12
C LEU A 71 7.92 5.46 10.27
N ARG A 72 7.06 5.51 11.25
CA ARG A 72 7.27 6.36 12.44
C ARG A 72 8.50 5.93 13.24
N GLN A 73 8.72 4.65 13.40
CA GLN A 73 9.91 4.11 14.07
C GLN A 73 11.19 4.46 13.32
N GLN A 74 11.19 4.38 12.00
CA GLN A 74 12.33 4.76 11.15
C GLN A 74 12.66 6.25 11.29
N GLN A 75 11.65 7.11 11.34
CA GLN A 75 11.83 8.56 11.51
C GLN A 75 12.42 8.93 12.87
N ARG A 76 12.22 8.10 13.90
CA ARG A 76 12.76 8.32 15.25
C ARG A 76 14.23 7.88 15.40
N ARG A 77 14.81 7.21 14.40
CA ARG A 77 16.20 6.75 14.38
C ARG A 77 17.01 7.58 13.39
N PRO A 78 17.57 8.75 13.79
CA PRO A 78 18.19 9.69 12.83
C PRO A 78 19.47 9.17 12.17
N THR A 79 20.16 8.17 12.75
CA THR A 79 21.39 7.59 12.22
C THR A 79 21.16 6.56 11.10
N ASP A 80 20.00 5.93 11.06
CA ASP A 80 19.66 4.92 10.03
C ASP A 80 18.99 5.53 8.80
N SER A 81 18.49 6.76 8.88
CA SER A 81 17.70 7.39 7.84
C SER A 81 18.48 7.80 6.60
N ILE A 82 19.77 8.06 6.72
CA ILE A 82 20.63 8.51 5.61
C ILE A 82 21.04 7.32 4.73
N GLU A 83 21.35 6.18 5.33
CA GLU A 83 21.71 4.97 4.59
C GLU A 83 20.51 4.29 3.94
N LYS A 84 19.35 4.28 4.60
CA LYS A 84 18.12 3.68 4.07
C LYS A 84 17.46 4.50 2.97
N GLY A 85 17.61 5.82 2.97
CA GLY A 85 17.13 6.69 1.89
C GLY A 85 17.82 6.45 0.55
N LEU A 86 19.07 5.98 0.58
CA LEU A 86 19.84 5.61 -0.60
C LEU A 86 19.52 4.19 -1.10
N HIS A 87 19.09 3.28 -0.20
CA HIS A 87 18.72 1.91 -0.55
C HIS A 87 17.31 1.78 -1.15
N VAL A 88 16.39 2.70 -0.83
CA VAL A 88 15.02 2.70 -1.37
C VAL A 88 14.99 2.86 -2.90
N GLN A 89 16.02 3.46 -3.48
CA GLN A 89 16.12 3.64 -4.94
C GLN A 89 16.65 2.41 -5.68
N ASN A 90 17.20 1.41 -5.00
CA ASN A 90 17.88 0.28 -5.62
C ASN A 90 17.34 -1.10 -5.23
N GLU A 91 16.31 -1.21 -4.40
CA GLU A 91 15.68 -2.50 -4.21
C GLU A 91 14.89 -2.87 -5.47
N THR A 92 15.56 -3.61 -6.31
CA THR A 92 14.95 -4.26 -7.46
C THR A 92 13.78 -5.11 -6.98
N GLN A 93 12.65 -4.84 -7.57
CA GLN A 93 11.43 -5.61 -7.44
C GLN A 93 11.72 -7.12 -7.48
N SER A 94 10.96 -7.88 -6.72
CA SER A 94 11.00 -9.34 -6.79
C SER A 94 10.95 -9.80 -8.25
N PRO A 95 11.74 -10.82 -8.66
CA PRO A 95 11.74 -11.31 -10.05
C PRO A 95 10.37 -11.73 -10.58
N HIS A 96 9.43 -12.05 -9.70
CA HIS A 96 8.06 -12.35 -10.08
C HIS A 96 7.23 -11.13 -10.47
N ASP A 97 7.57 -9.95 -9.95
CA ASP A 97 6.83 -8.72 -10.23
C ASP A 97 7.36 -7.99 -11.48
N THR A 98 8.58 -8.31 -11.91
CA THR A 98 9.25 -7.61 -13.01
C THR A 98 8.83 -8.08 -14.40
N ALA A 99 8.27 -9.30 -14.53
CA ALA A 99 7.94 -9.87 -15.85
C ALA A 99 6.70 -9.25 -16.50
N GLU A 100 5.80 -8.62 -15.73
CA GLU A 100 4.53 -8.08 -16.21
C GLU A 100 4.38 -6.56 -16.09
N MET A 101 5.34 -5.87 -15.46
CA MET A 101 5.27 -4.41 -15.31
C MET A 101 5.77 -3.70 -16.58
N THR A 102 4.85 -3.01 -17.26
CA THR A 102 5.21 -2.10 -18.35
C THR A 102 5.99 -0.91 -17.82
N GLU A 103 6.82 -0.26 -18.67
CA GLU A 103 7.51 0.97 -18.30
C GLU A 103 6.57 2.05 -17.78
N SER A 104 5.36 2.13 -18.34
CA SER A 104 4.32 3.07 -17.89
C SER A 104 3.93 2.84 -16.43
N MET A 105 3.81 1.58 -15.99
CA MET A 105 3.48 1.25 -14.59
C MET A 105 4.62 1.60 -13.64
N LYS A 106 5.87 1.43 -14.07
CA LYS A 106 7.05 1.86 -13.30
C LYS A 106 7.05 3.38 -13.11
N HIS A 107 6.77 4.14 -14.17
CA HIS A 107 6.68 5.60 -14.09
C HIS A 107 5.57 6.06 -13.15
N VAL A 108 4.40 5.44 -13.23
CA VAL A 108 3.29 5.74 -12.29
C VAL A 108 3.73 5.45 -10.85
N GLY A 109 4.39 4.33 -10.60
CA GLY A 109 4.91 3.98 -9.28
C GLY A 109 5.90 5.02 -8.73
N GLU A 110 6.83 5.47 -9.56
CA GLU A 110 7.80 6.52 -9.21
C GLU A 110 7.11 7.85 -8.90
N LEU A 111 6.13 8.24 -9.71
CA LEU A 111 5.36 9.46 -9.49
C LEU A 111 4.49 9.38 -8.23
N MET A 112 3.90 8.23 -7.96
CA MET A 112 3.14 8.01 -6.72
C MET A 112 4.02 8.11 -5.48
N ALA A 113 5.28 7.69 -5.56
CA ALA A 113 6.23 7.81 -4.45
C ALA A 113 6.49 9.27 -4.04
N LEU A 114 6.28 10.22 -4.95
CA LEU A 114 6.46 11.65 -4.68
C LEU A 114 5.21 12.31 -4.10
N LEU A 115 4.07 11.62 -4.05
CA LEU A 115 2.83 12.16 -3.50
C LEU A 115 2.89 12.25 -1.97
N PRO A 116 2.19 13.23 -1.35
CA PRO A 116 1.92 13.19 0.07
C PRO A 116 1.29 11.86 0.46
N GLU A 117 1.57 11.40 1.68
CA GLU A 117 1.20 10.08 2.16
C GLU A 117 -0.28 9.74 1.95
N ARG A 118 -1.19 10.64 2.34
CA ARG A 118 -2.63 10.41 2.22
C ARG A 118 -3.08 10.28 0.76
N GLN A 119 -2.54 11.11 -0.11
CA GLN A 119 -2.83 11.05 -1.55
C GLN A 119 -2.35 9.74 -2.16
N ARG A 120 -1.16 9.28 -1.76
CA ARG A 120 -0.59 8.00 -2.22
C ARG A 120 -1.45 6.83 -1.78
N GLN A 121 -1.90 6.81 -0.52
CA GLN A 121 -2.76 5.77 0.02
C GLN A 121 -4.09 5.68 -0.74
N VAL A 122 -4.77 6.80 -0.90
CA VAL A 122 -6.08 6.84 -1.57
C VAL A 122 -5.97 6.41 -3.03
N MET A 123 -4.99 6.95 -3.75
CA MET A 123 -4.79 6.60 -5.16
C MET A 123 -4.43 5.13 -5.35
N HIS A 124 -3.56 4.57 -4.50
CA HIS A 124 -3.23 3.15 -4.57
C HIS A 124 -4.46 2.28 -4.36
N LEU A 125 -5.25 2.56 -3.31
CA LEU A 125 -6.42 1.76 -3.00
C LEU A 125 -7.50 1.84 -4.08
N ARG A 126 -7.70 3.01 -4.68
CA ARG A 126 -8.72 3.20 -5.72
C ARG A 126 -8.24 2.77 -7.10
N ASP A 127 -7.13 3.31 -7.57
CA ASP A 127 -6.71 3.19 -8.97
C ASP A 127 -5.87 1.94 -9.22
N ILE A 128 -5.15 1.43 -8.22
CA ILE A 128 -4.37 0.19 -8.36
C ILE A 128 -5.20 -1.02 -7.92
N GLU A 129 -5.82 -0.98 -6.74
CA GLU A 129 -6.52 -2.14 -6.17
C GLU A 129 -8.03 -2.16 -6.46
N GLY A 130 -8.63 -1.05 -6.85
CA GLY A 130 -10.03 -1.01 -7.28
C GLY A 130 -11.07 -0.99 -6.15
N TYR A 131 -10.68 -0.61 -4.94
CA TYR A 131 -11.63 -0.52 -3.82
C TYR A 131 -12.65 0.59 -4.03
N SER A 132 -13.86 0.38 -3.52
CA SER A 132 -14.88 1.42 -3.50
C SER A 132 -14.51 2.54 -2.52
N TYR A 133 -15.11 3.72 -2.70
CA TYR A 133 -14.89 4.83 -1.78
C TYR A 133 -15.28 4.47 -0.34
N THR A 134 -16.37 3.72 -0.17
CA THR A 134 -16.82 3.24 1.15
C THR A 134 -15.78 2.32 1.79
N GLU A 135 -15.20 1.40 1.03
CA GLU A 135 -14.13 0.53 1.50
C GLU A 135 -12.88 1.32 1.90
N ILE A 136 -12.53 2.35 1.12
CA ILE A 136 -11.38 3.22 1.43
C ILE A 136 -11.62 4.00 2.72
N VAL A 137 -12.84 4.48 2.95
CA VAL A 137 -13.23 5.10 4.23
C VAL A 137 -12.94 4.15 5.40
N GLU A 138 -13.32 2.88 5.28
CA GLU A 138 -13.06 1.87 6.32
C GLU A 138 -11.57 1.57 6.49
N ILE A 139 -10.84 1.40 5.39
CA ILE A 139 -9.41 1.06 5.41
C ILE A 139 -8.58 2.19 6.04
N LEU A 140 -8.81 3.41 5.60
CA LEU A 140 -8.00 4.57 6.01
C LEU A 140 -8.55 5.29 7.24
N GLU A 141 -9.77 4.97 7.66
CA GLU A 141 -10.43 5.63 8.80
C GLU A 141 -10.53 7.16 8.60
N ILE A 142 -10.92 7.56 7.42
CA ILE A 142 -11.15 8.97 7.01
C ILE A 142 -12.57 9.11 6.47
N ASP A 143 -13.05 10.34 6.40
CA ASP A 143 -14.38 10.58 5.84
C ASP A 143 -14.41 10.57 4.31
N MET A 144 -15.59 10.48 3.73
CA MET A 144 -15.80 10.38 2.30
C MET A 144 -15.27 11.62 1.56
N SER A 145 -15.39 12.80 2.14
CA SER A 145 -14.88 14.03 1.52
C SER A 145 -13.37 14.03 1.40
N GLN A 146 -12.66 13.49 2.39
CA GLN A 146 -11.21 13.33 2.36
C GLN A 146 -10.77 12.31 1.30
N VAL A 147 -11.50 11.22 1.14
CA VAL A 147 -11.24 10.26 0.05
C VAL A 147 -11.29 10.96 -1.31
N LYS A 148 -12.38 11.68 -1.57
CA LYS A 148 -12.59 12.37 -2.86
C LYS A 148 -11.56 13.46 -3.12
N VAL A 149 -11.28 14.30 -2.15
CA VAL A 149 -10.31 15.40 -2.28
C VAL A 149 -8.89 14.87 -2.51
N ASN A 150 -8.47 13.89 -1.73
CA ASN A 150 -7.13 13.31 -1.87
C ASN A 150 -6.97 12.58 -3.20
N LEU A 151 -7.98 11.87 -3.66
CA LEU A 151 -7.96 11.20 -4.96
C LEU A 151 -7.84 12.21 -6.10
N PHE A 152 -8.62 13.29 -6.06
CA PHE A 152 -8.58 14.36 -7.04
C PHE A 152 -7.19 15.00 -7.10
N ARG A 153 -6.62 15.36 -5.96
CA ARG A 153 -5.28 15.97 -5.87
C ARG A 153 -4.19 15.03 -6.35
N ALA A 154 -4.28 13.74 -5.97
CA ALA A 154 -3.33 12.73 -6.39
C ALA A 154 -3.32 12.55 -7.91
N ARG A 155 -4.50 12.38 -8.50
CA ARG A 155 -4.65 12.21 -9.95
C ARG A 155 -4.16 13.43 -10.73
N ASN A 156 -4.44 14.64 -10.26
CA ASN A 156 -3.96 15.85 -10.89
C ASN A 156 -2.44 15.98 -10.82
N ALA A 157 -1.84 15.69 -9.67
CA ALA A 157 -0.38 15.75 -9.50
C ALA A 157 0.33 14.75 -10.43
N VAL A 158 -0.17 13.53 -10.53
CA VAL A 158 0.40 12.52 -11.42
C VAL A 158 0.22 12.93 -12.88
N ARG A 159 -0.96 13.43 -13.26
CA ARG A 159 -1.24 13.88 -14.62
C ARG A 159 -0.31 15.01 -15.05
N GLU A 160 -0.12 16.02 -14.22
CA GLU A 160 0.76 17.16 -14.53
C GLU A 160 2.21 16.70 -14.77
N ARG A 161 2.70 15.78 -13.95
CA ARG A 161 4.06 15.25 -14.09
C ARG A 161 4.21 14.39 -15.35
N LEU A 162 3.21 13.56 -15.66
CA LEU A 162 3.19 12.78 -16.91
C LEU A 162 3.19 13.68 -18.14
N GLN A 163 2.42 14.77 -18.14
CA GLN A 163 2.40 15.74 -19.23
C GLN A 163 3.76 16.42 -19.42
N LYS A 164 4.45 16.75 -18.35
CA LYS A 164 5.82 17.31 -18.41
C LYS A 164 6.81 16.32 -19.01
N ILE A 165 6.76 15.06 -18.60
CA ILE A 165 7.62 13.99 -19.13
C ILE A 165 7.37 13.84 -20.63
N ASN A 166 6.12 13.81 -21.08
CA ASN A 166 5.78 13.68 -22.49
C ASN A 166 6.20 14.91 -23.31
N ALA A 167 6.08 16.11 -22.74
CA ALA A 167 6.45 17.35 -23.40
C ALA A 167 7.96 17.47 -23.63
N TYR A 168 8.78 16.86 -22.76
CA TYR A 168 10.25 16.91 -22.87
C TYR A 168 10.86 15.68 -23.57
N GLY A 169 10.02 14.78 -24.09
CA GLY A 169 10.49 13.60 -24.84
C GLY A 169 11.26 12.58 -24.00
N LEU A 170 10.99 12.57 -22.71
CA LEU A 170 11.63 11.64 -21.77
C LEU A 170 10.80 10.37 -21.57
#